data_da756a7fb6d5c4bafa06e71cb6942b23
#
_entry.id   da756a7fb6d5c4bafa06e71cb6942b23
#
_cell.length_a   1.000
_cell.length_b   1.000
_cell.length_c   1.000
_cell.angle_alpha   90.00
_cell.angle_beta   90.00
_cell.angle_gamma   90.00
#
_symmetry.space_group_name_H-M   'P 1'
#
loop_
_entity.id
_entity.type
_entity.pdbx_description
1 polymer ?
#
loop_
_entity_poly.entity_id
_entity_poly.type
_entity_poly.pdbx_seq_one_letter_code
_entity_poly.pdbx_strand_id
1 'polypeptide(L)' 'MTNYVLIPSYCPDAHLTGLLQELSKAGFACVVVDDGSSPEYQEIFMAAEPYCTMLCHPHNLGKGAALRTGLEWIR' A
#
# COMPACT_ATOMS: atom_id res chain seq x y z
N MET A 1 10.25 18.80 -1.45
CA MET A 1 8.82 18.43 -1.38
C MET A 1 8.69 16.93 -1.62
N THR A 2 7.93 16.24 -0.79
CA THR A 2 7.72 14.81 -0.94
C THR A 2 6.54 14.52 -1.87
N ASN A 3 6.78 13.71 -2.88
CA ASN A 3 5.74 13.24 -3.79
C ASN A 3 5.25 11.87 -3.34
N TYR A 4 4.01 11.81 -2.91
CA TYR A 4 3.41 10.56 -2.44
C TYR A 4 2.61 9.87 -3.53
N VAL A 5 2.67 8.53 -3.53
CA VAL A 5 1.79 7.69 -4.33
C VAL A 5 0.99 6.83 -3.34
N LEU A 6 -0.31 6.97 -3.39
CA LEU A 6 -1.22 6.25 -2.50
C LEU A 6 -1.84 5.07 -3.25
N ILE A 7 -1.63 3.87 -2.74
CA ILE A 7 -2.06 2.65 -3.39
C ILE A 7 -2.98 1.85 -2.46
N PRO A 8 -4.31 1.91 -2.69
CA PRO A 8 -5.20 1.01 -1.97
C PRO A 8 -5.06 -0.39 -2.56
N SER A 9 -4.91 -1.40 -1.71
CA SER A 9 -4.67 -2.78 -2.14
C SER A 9 -5.60 -3.75 -1.44
N TYR A 10 -6.25 -4.59 -2.24
CA TYR A 10 -7.07 -5.67 -1.72
C TYR A 10 -6.75 -6.92 -2.52
N CYS A 11 -6.22 -7.93 -1.84
CA CYS A 11 -5.82 -9.20 -2.47
C CYS A 11 -4.91 -8.97 -3.69
N PRO A 12 -3.77 -8.27 -3.53
CA PRO A 12 -2.89 -7.96 -4.65
C PRO A 12 -2.15 -9.19 -5.14
N ASP A 13 -1.55 -9.07 -6.32
CA ASP A 13 -0.64 -10.10 -6.83
C ASP A 13 0.83 -9.71 -6.59
N ALA A 14 1.74 -10.55 -7.04
CA ALA A 14 3.17 -10.36 -6.82
C ALA A 14 3.75 -9.13 -7.54
N HIS A 15 3.02 -8.51 -8.46
CA HIS A 15 3.47 -7.30 -9.15
C HIS A 15 3.56 -6.08 -8.24
N LEU A 16 2.89 -6.12 -7.09
CA LEU A 16 2.90 -4.99 -6.15
C LEU A 16 4.31 -4.60 -5.74
N THR A 17 5.14 -5.57 -5.35
CA THR A 17 6.51 -5.28 -4.93
C THR A 17 7.33 -4.64 -6.04
N GLY A 18 7.22 -5.18 -7.26
CA GLY A 18 7.94 -4.61 -8.41
C GLY A 18 7.54 -3.18 -8.70
N LEU A 19 6.24 -2.88 -8.64
CA LEU A 19 5.74 -1.53 -8.82
C LEU A 19 6.32 -0.58 -7.77
N LEU A 20 6.32 -1.00 -6.51
CA LEU A 20 6.85 -0.17 -5.41
C LEU A 20 8.35 0.08 -5.56
N GLN A 21 9.10 -0.93 -6.00
CA GLN A 21 10.53 -0.77 -6.27
C GLN A 21 10.78 0.29 -7.33
N GLU A 22 10.02 0.24 -8.43
CA GLU A 22 10.15 1.21 -9.51
C GLU A 22 9.79 2.63 -9.06
N LEU A 23 8.69 2.77 -8.31
CA LEU A 23 8.28 4.08 -7.79
C LEU A 23 9.31 4.63 -6.80
N SER A 24 9.86 3.78 -5.95
CA SER A 24 10.88 4.18 -4.99
C SER A 24 12.14 4.69 -5.71
N LYS A 25 12.57 4.00 -6.76
CA LYS A 25 13.70 4.43 -7.58
C LYS A 25 13.46 5.77 -8.24
N ALA A 26 12.21 6.04 -8.60
CA ALA A 26 11.82 7.31 -9.23
C ALA A 26 11.67 8.46 -8.24
N GLY A 27 11.88 8.20 -6.94
CA GLY A 27 11.83 9.23 -5.91
C GLY A 27 10.47 9.44 -5.27
N PHE A 28 9.51 8.55 -5.50
CA PHE A 28 8.20 8.63 -4.86
C PHE A 28 8.19 7.96 -3.50
N ALA A 29 7.45 8.54 -2.56
CA ALA A 29 7.16 7.92 -1.28
C ALA A 29 5.83 7.19 -1.40
N CYS A 30 5.83 5.88 -1.29
CA CYS A 30 4.63 5.08 -1.48
C CYS A 30 3.93 4.81 -0.16
N VAL A 31 2.61 4.94 -0.16
CA VAL A 31 1.74 4.57 0.97
C VAL A 31 0.78 3.51 0.45
N VAL A 32 0.87 2.30 1.00
CA VAL A 32 -0.01 1.19 0.63
C VAL A 32 -0.98 0.97 1.76
N VAL A 33 -2.27 0.91 1.44
CA VAL A 33 -3.30 0.56 2.42
C VAL A 33 -3.81 -0.83 2.08
N ASP A 34 -3.49 -1.80 2.94
CA ASP A 34 -4.04 -3.15 2.85
C ASP A 34 -5.47 -3.11 3.38
N ASP A 35 -6.43 -3.17 2.50
CA ASP A 35 -7.84 -3.03 2.82
C ASP A 35 -8.46 -4.37 3.25
N GLY A 36 -7.86 -5.00 4.26
CA GLY A 36 -8.39 -6.22 4.85
C GLY A 36 -8.22 -7.45 3.98
N SER A 37 -7.06 -7.58 3.30
CA SER A 37 -6.77 -8.77 2.50
C SER A 37 -6.68 -10.02 3.37
N SER A 38 -7.02 -11.17 2.77
CA SER A 38 -6.94 -12.46 3.46
C SER A 38 -5.50 -12.79 3.88
N PRO A 39 -5.30 -13.61 4.94
CA PRO A 39 -3.96 -13.93 5.44
C PRO A 39 -3.01 -14.53 4.39
N GLU A 40 -3.54 -15.18 3.36
CA GLU A 40 -2.73 -15.75 2.28
C GLU A 40 -1.94 -14.71 1.49
N TYR A 41 -2.31 -13.42 1.59
CA TYR A 41 -1.62 -12.33 0.91
C TYR A 41 -0.51 -11.69 1.75
N GLN A 42 -0.32 -12.15 2.99
CA GLN A 42 0.67 -11.58 3.89
C GLN A 42 2.09 -11.59 3.33
N GLU A 43 2.48 -12.64 2.64
CA GLU A 43 3.82 -12.72 2.05
C GLU A 43 4.06 -11.61 1.03
N ILE A 44 3.03 -11.28 0.24
CA ILE A 44 3.11 -10.20 -0.75
C ILE A 44 3.32 -8.87 -0.04
N PHE A 45 2.54 -8.59 1.01
CA PHE A 45 2.68 -7.36 1.77
C PHE A 45 4.01 -7.27 2.51
N MET A 46 4.48 -8.37 3.07
CA MET A 46 5.78 -8.40 3.74
C MET A 46 6.92 -8.09 2.78
N ALA A 47 6.88 -8.63 1.56
CA ALA A 47 7.87 -8.33 0.54
C ALA A 47 7.83 -6.87 0.10
N ALA A 48 6.66 -6.25 0.12
CA ALA A 48 6.46 -4.86 -0.28
C ALA A 48 6.87 -3.85 0.80
N GLU A 49 6.85 -4.25 2.06
CA GLU A 49 7.02 -3.38 3.21
C GLU A 49 8.29 -2.52 3.18
N PRO A 50 9.48 -3.02 2.76
CA PRO A 50 10.69 -2.19 2.71
C PRO A 50 10.59 -0.99 1.76
N TYR A 51 9.63 -0.99 0.83
CA TYR A 51 9.52 0.02 -0.23
C TYR A 51 8.37 1.00 -0.03
N CYS A 52 7.68 0.92 1.09
CA CYS A 52 6.49 1.75 1.31
C CYS A 52 6.18 1.92 2.79
N THR A 53 5.25 2.82 3.08
CA THR A 53 4.58 2.86 4.37
C THR A 53 3.35 1.96 4.24
N MET A 54 3.22 0.99 5.12
CA MET A 54 2.14 0.01 5.07
C MET A 54 1.10 0.30 6.15
N LEU A 55 -0.14 0.56 5.71
CA LEU A 55 -1.28 0.74 6.60
C LEU A 55 -2.25 -0.41 6.36
N CYS A 56 -2.91 -0.88 7.41
CA CYS A 56 -3.79 -2.04 7.33
C CYS A 56 -5.14 -1.76 7.95
N HIS A 57 -6.19 -2.22 7.28
CA HIS A 57 -7.52 -2.31 7.87
C HIS A 57 -7.72 -3.72 8.42
N PRO A 58 -8.44 -3.89 9.54
CA PRO A 58 -8.70 -5.24 10.10
C PRO A 58 -9.61 -6.07 9.20
N HIS A 59 -10.40 -5.44 8.33
CA HIS A 59 -11.26 -6.11 7.36
C HIS A 59 -11.54 -5.14 6.21
N ASN A 60 -12.11 -5.64 5.12
CA ASN A 60 -12.38 -4.82 3.95
C ASN A 60 -13.40 -3.74 4.25
N LEU A 61 -13.00 -2.49 4.04
CA LEU A 61 -13.85 -1.32 4.26
C LEU A 61 -14.17 -0.58 2.96
N GLY A 62 -13.57 -1.01 1.85
CA GLY A 62 -13.79 -0.43 0.55
C GLY A 62 -12.69 0.55 0.13
N LYS A 63 -12.60 0.78 -1.19
CA LYS A 63 -11.57 1.62 -1.79
C LYS A 63 -11.61 3.05 -1.26
N GLY A 64 -12.80 3.62 -1.09
CA GLY A 64 -12.94 4.98 -0.57
C GLY A 64 -12.39 5.12 0.84
N ALA A 65 -12.64 4.12 1.70
CA ALA A 65 -12.09 4.11 3.06
C ALA A 65 -10.58 3.98 3.04
N ALA A 66 -10.04 3.15 2.14
CA ALA A 66 -8.59 2.98 2.02
C ALA A 66 -7.91 4.28 1.57
N LEU A 67 -8.50 4.98 0.61
CA LEU A 67 -7.98 6.27 0.16
C LEU A 67 -8.01 7.30 1.29
N ARG A 68 -9.09 7.33 2.06
CA ARG A 68 -9.20 8.22 3.21
C ARG A 68 -8.14 7.93 4.25
N THR A 69 -7.93 6.67 4.59
CA THR A 69 -6.91 6.27 5.56
C THR A 69 -5.53 6.73 5.13
N GLY A 70 -5.17 6.50 3.87
CA GLY A 70 -3.88 6.92 3.34
C GLY A 70 -3.71 8.43 3.33
N LEU A 71 -4.75 9.18 2.92
CA LEU A 71 -4.69 10.63 2.90
C LEU A 71 -4.55 11.21 4.30
N GLU A 72 -5.22 10.66 5.29
CA GLU A 72 -5.09 11.09 6.67
C GLU A 72 -3.68 10.87 7.20
N TRP A 73 -3.06 9.76 6.83
CA TRP A 73 -1.69 9.50 7.22
C TRP A 73 -0.71 10.49 6.58
N ILE A 74 -0.92 10.83 5.31
CA ILE A 74 -0.03 11.76 4.57
C ILE A 74 -0.11 13.18 5.13
N ARG A 75 -1.24 13.58 5.63
CA ARG A 75 -1.38 14.89 6.26
C ARG A 75 -0.45 14.99 7.46
#